data_e9b425ea10e3e9d1174a747a441b5e64
#
_entry.id   e9b425ea10e3e9d1174a747a441b5e64
#
_cell.length_a   1.000
_cell.length_b   1.000
_cell.length_c   1.000
_cell.angle_alpha   90.00
_cell.angle_beta   90.00
_cell.angle_gamma   90.00
#
_symmetry.space_group_name_H-M   'P 1'
#
loop_
_entity.id
_entity.type
_entity.pdbx_description
1 polymer ?
#
loop_
_entity_poly.entity_id
_entity_poly.type
_entity_poly.pdbx_seq_one_letter_code
_entity_poly.pdbx_strand_id
1 'polypeptide(L)'
;MRSSLFMITFMSICNIVTSQAHGGVEQYYYTGGGVSTIVPKAYYESRHNWYGEVRYNYEELQTVSFNAGKMFSNKKALFYSVTPYAGIVLGRLNGGTLGTNINMEYKSLFFSSESQYTFSFEKRTENFFFNWSELGYQFTGLVYAGLALQLTHPYEIQNNWEPGVMMGLTYKNWTFPVYAFNPAGNNRNFVLGINWEWKYAKSEKSNDDLHLNY
;
A
#
# COMPACT_ATOMS: atom_id res chain seq x y z
N MET A 1 -11.96 -40.14 -24.68
CA MET A 1 -11.01 -39.09 -24.27
C MET A 1 -11.41 -38.57 -22.91
N ARG A 2 -10.70 -38.94 -21.85
CA ARG A 2 -11.00 -38.50 -20.46
C ARG A 2 -10.13 -37.30 -20.15
N SER A 3 -10.75 -36.14 -19.96
CA SER A 3 -10.10 -34.94 -19.48
C SER A 3 -9.93 -35.06 -17.97
N SER A 4 -8.71 -35.26 -17.52
CA SER A 4 -8.36 -35.25 -16.11
C SER A 4 -8.25 -33.80 -15.65
N LEU A 5 -9.20 -33.35 -14.87
CA LEU A 5 -9.20 -32.07 -14.16
C LEU A 5 -8.20 -32.16 -13.02
N PHE A 6 -7.03 -31.57 -13.16
CA PHE A 6 -6.05 -31.44 -12.09
C PHE A 6 -6.55 -30.34 -11.13
N MET A 7 -7.22 -30.76 -10.08
CA MET A 7 -7.60 -29.91 -8.96
C MET A 7 -6.37 -29.74 -8.06
N ILE A 8 -5.64 -28.62 -8.24
CA ILE A 8 -4.55 -28.24 -7.34
C ILE A 8 -5.18 -27.76 -6.03
N THR A 9 -5.21 -28.64 -5.05
CA THR A 9 -5.59 -28.30 -3.69
C THR A 9 -4.42 -27.54 -3.04
N PHE A 10 -4.48 -26.21 -3.04
CA PHE A 10 -3.58 -25.36 -2.28
C PHE A 10 -3.94 -25.50 -0.80
N MET A 11 -3.38 -26.47 -0.11
CA MET A 11 -3.44 -26.57 1.34
C MET A 11 -2.56 -25.47 1.94
N SER A 12 -3.13 -24.29 2.10
CA SER A 12 -2.53 -23.21 2.87
C SER A 12 -2.53 -23.61 4.34
N ILE A 13 -1.36 -23.98 4.86
CA ILE A 13 -1.10 -23.95 6.30
C ILE A 13 -1.00 -22.46 6.67
N CYS A 14 -2.14 -21.83 6.79
CA CYS A 14 -2.26 -20.46 7.27
C CYS A 14 -2.05 -20.50 8.79
N ASN A 15 -0.81 -20.32 9.25
CA ASN A 15 -0.58 -19.95 10.63
C ASN A 15 -1.23 -18.57 10.81
N ILE A 16 -2.39 -18.54 11.47
CA ILE A 16 -3.08 -17.31 11.84
C ILE A 16 -2.25 -16.65 12.93
N VAL A 17 -1.27 -15.87 12.53
CA VAL A 17 -0.61 -14.94 13.43
C VAL A 17 -1.60 -13.82 13.70
N THR A 18 -2.12 -13.74 14.92
CA THR A 18 -2.98 -12.62 15.34
C THR A 18 -2.16 -11.34 15.29
N SER A 19 -2.33 -10.57 14.24
CA SER A 19 -1.74 -9.22 14.12
C SER A 19 -2.40 -8.29 15.14
N GLN A 20 -1.65 -7.31 15.63
CA GLN A 20 -2.27 -6.19 16.34
C GLN A 20 -2.99 -5.33 15.30
N ALA A 21 -4.20 -4.84 15.63
CA ALA A 21 -4.86 -3.91 14.74
C ALA A 21 -4.01 -2.65 14.60
N HIS A 22 -3.84 -2.17 13.39
CA HIS A 22 -3.15 -0.92 13.11
C HIS A 22 -3.85 -0.16 11.97
N GLY A 23 -3.50 1.08 11.80
CA GLY A 23 -4.01 1.90 10.72
C GLY A 23 -3.13 3.11 10.50
N GLY A 24 -3.40 3.84 9.45
CA GLY A 24 -2.66 5.03 9.11
C GLY A 24 -3.46 6.00 8.26
N VAL A 25 -2.95 7.22 8.26
CA VAL A 25 -3.36 8.27 7.33
C VAL A 25 -2.11 8.72 6.60
N GLU A 26 -2.18 8.75 5.29
CA GLU A 26 -1.12 9.18 4.41
C GLU A 26 -1.61 10.35 3.57
N GLN A 27 -0.77 11.35 3.44
CA GLN A 27 -1.06 12.53 2.62
C GLN A 27 0.09 12.77 1.68
N TYR A 28 -0.15 12.67 0.39
CA TYR A 28 0.85 12.92 -0.64
C TYR A 28 0.54 14.22 -1.39
N TYR A 29 1.59 14.99 -1.66
CA TYR A 29 1.58 16.19 -2.47
C TYR A 29 2.40 15.93 -3.72
N TYR A 30 1.74 15.77 -4.84
CA TYR A 30 2.38 15.66 -6.14
C TYR A 30 2.61 17.05 -6.71
N THR A 31 3.83 17.32 -7.20
CA THR A 31 4.16 18.57 -7.88
C THR A 31 5.11 18.30 -9.04
N GLY A 32 4.73 18.73 -10.24
CA GLY A 32 5.48 18.52 -11.47
C GLY A 32 4.61 18.81 -12.68
N GLY A 33 5.22 19.09 -13.85
CA GLY A 33 4.48 19.31 -15.09
C GLY A 33 3.43 20.43 -15.06
N GLY A 34 3.50 21.35 -14.09
CA GLY A 34 2.52 22.45 -13.94
C GLY A 34 1.24 22.07 -13.21
N VAL A 35 1.14 20.85 -12.68
CA VAL A 35 -0.01 20.38 -11.89
C VAL A 35 0.46 20.09 -10.46
N SER A 36 -0.36 20.50 -9.49
CA SER A 36 -0.19 20.12 -8.08
C SER A 36 -1.45 19.40 -7.61
N THR A 37 -1.29 18.22 -7.03
CA THR A 37 -2.41 17.41 -6.57
C THR A 37 -2.16 16.89 -5.17
N ILE A 38 -3.23 16.84 -4.38
CA ILE A 38 -3.23 16.28 -3.03
C ILE A 38 -3.93 14.94 -3.09
N VAL A 39 -3.29 13.91 -2.55
CA VAL A 39 -3.79 12.53 -2.54
C VAL A 39 -3.82 12.02 -1.10
N PRO A 40 -4.91 12.22 -0.37
CA PRO A 40 -5.09 11.63 0.95
C PRO A 40 -5.52 10.16 0.84
N LYS A 41 -4.98 9.34 1.74
CA LYS A 41 -5.31 7.93 1.93
C LYS A 41 -5.45 7.63 3.42
N ALA A 42 -6.45 6.86 3.81
CA ALA A 42 -6.57 6.31 5.14
C ALA A 42 -6.82 4.82 5.05
N TYR A 43 -6.15 4.04 5.90
CA TYR A 43 -6.29 2.60 5.92
C TYR A 43 -6.39 2.05 7.34
N TYR A 44 -6.97 0.85 7.43
CA TYR A 44 -7.10 0.11 8.67
C TYR A 44 -6.91 -1.39 8.43
N GLU A 45 -6.08 -2.02 9.26
CA GLU A 45 -5.92 -3.47 9.33
C GLU A 45 -6.43 -3.98 10.66
N SER A 46 -7.37 -4.89 10.60
CA SER A 46 -7.98 -5.50 11.78
C SER A 46 -7.08 -6.60 12.37
N ARG A 47 -7.33 -6.99 13.63
CA ARG A 47 -6.67 -8.13 14.28
C ARG A 47 -6.84 -9.46 13.54
N HIS A 48 -7.86 -9.57 12.71
CA HIS A 48 -8.13 -10.73 11.88
C HIS A 48 -7.57 -10.59 10.47
N ASN A 49 -6.64 -9.64 10.25
CA ASN A 49 -6.00 -9.36 8.98
C ASN A 49 -6.97 -8.91 7.87
N TRP A 50 -8.12 -8.35 8.21
CA TRP A 50 -8.96 -7.65 7.26
C TRP A 50 -8.38 -6.26 7.02
N TYR A 51 -8.26 -5.90 5.76
CA TYR A 51 -7.79 -4.61 5.29
C TYR A 51 -8.97 -3.80 4.76
N GLY A 52 -8.98 -2.52 5.09
CA GLY A 52 -9.91 -1.54 4.53
C GLY A 52 -9.18 -0.23 4.26
N GLU A 53 -9.54 0.45 3.18
CA GLU A 53 -8.86 1.66 2.75
C GLU A 53 -9.83 2.59 2.03
N VAL A 54 -9.62 3.89 2.23
CA VAL A 54 -10.27 4.97 1.48
C VAL A 54 -9.20 5.90 0.93
N ARG A 55 -9.36 6.30 -0.34
CA ARG A 55 -8.46 7.22 -1.06
C ARG A 55 -9.26 8.31 -1.74
N TYR A 56 -8.63 9.46 -1.93
CA TYR A 56 -9.18 10.55 -2.72
C TYR A 56 -8.14 11.04 -3.73
N ASN A 57 -8.55 11.34 -4.96
CA ASN A 57 -7.69 11.75 -6.07
C ASN A 57 -6.58 10.75 -6.44
N TYR A 58 -6.76 9.48 -6.13
CA TYR A 58 -5.74 8.47 -6.37
C TYR A 58 -5.84 7.88 -7.79
N GLU A 59 -7.02 7.42 -8.17
CA GLU A 59 -7.28 6.83 -9.49
C GLU A 59 -7.46 7.91 -10.57
N GLU A 60 -8.14 8.98 -10.23
CA GLU A 60 -8.39 10.15 -11.06
C GLU A 60 -8.73 11.33 -10.13
N LEU A 61 -8.56 12.55 -10.62
CA LEU A 61 -8.99 13.75 -9.89
C LEU A 61 -10.49 13.73 -9.60
N GLN A 62 -10.87 14.22 -8.43
CA GLN A 62 -12.27 14.26 -7.98
C GLN A 62 -12.93 12.87 -7.89
N THR A 63 -12.14 11.85 -7.57
CA THR A 63 -12.64 10.50 -7.27
C THR A 63 -12.35 10.11 -5.83
N VAL A 64 -13.23 9.28 -5.28
CA VAL A 64 -13.06 8.57 -4.02
C VAL A 64 -13.09 7.08 -4.31
N SER A 65 -12.13 6.33 -3.77
CA SER A 65 -12.15 4.87 -3.82
C SER A 65 -12.25 4.27 -2.43
N PHE A 66 -12.93 3.12 -2.36
CA PHE A 66 -13.08 2.29 -1.17
C PHE A 66 -12.61 0.90 -1.50
N ASN A 67 -11.57 0.44 -0.84
CA ASN A 67 -10.97 -0.87 -1.06
C ASN A 67 -11.09 -1.74 0.19
N ALA A 68 -11.31 -3.02 0.00
CA ALA A 68 -11.31 -4.02 1.07
C ALA A 68 -10.52 -5.26 0.64
N GLY A 69 -9.78 -5.83 1.57
CA GLY A 69 -8.89 -6.93 1.28
C GLY A 69 -8.58 -7.82 2.49
N LYS A 70 -7.68 -8.75 2.27
CA LYS A 70 -7.21 -9.67 3.29
C LYS A 70 -5.69 -9.75 3.26
N MET A 71 -5.05 -9.46 4.39
CA MET A 71 -3.61 -9.57 4.53
C MET A 71 -3.19 -11.00 4.85
N PHE A 72 -2.16 -11.47 4.16
CA PHE A 72 -1.44 -12.71 4.43
C PHE A 72 0.00 -12.35 4.77
N SER A 73 0.48 -12.69 5.95
CA SER A 73 1.81 -12.30 6.40
C SER A 73 2.55 -13.43 7.10
N ASN A 74 3.88 -13.31 7.08
CA ASN A 74 4.79 -14.18 7.82
C ASN A 74 5.74 -13.30 8.65
N LYS A 75 5.95 -13.68 9.91
CA LYS A 75 6.85 -12.97 10.85
C LYS A 75 8.12 -13.78 11.14
N LYS A 76 8.80 -14.26 10.11
CA LYS A 76 10.12 -14.91 10.22
C LYS A 76 11.24 -13.87 10.04
N ALA A 77 12.49 -14.33 9.95
CA ALA A 77 13.65 -13.46 9.71
C ALA A 77 13.51 -12.57 8.47
N LEU A 78 12.87 -13.07 7.40
CA LEU A 78 12.33 -12.28 6.31
C LEU A 78 10.85 -12.08 6.60
N PHE A 79 10.46 -10.88 7.01
CA PHE A 79 9.06 -10.49 7.07
C PHE A 79 8.54 -10.29 5.65
N TYR A 80 7.34 -10.76 5.38
CA TYR A 80 6.58 -10.36 4.20
C TYR A 80 5.08 -10.30 4.51
N SER A 81 4.39 -9.41 3.81
CA SER A 81 2.93 -9.39 3.74
C SER A 81 2.46 -9.20 2.30
N VAL A 82 1.35 -9.83 1.97
CA VAL A 82 0.64 -9.69 0.69
C VAL A 82 -0.82 -9.46 1.01
N THR A 83 -1.36 -8.36 0.50
CA THR A 83 -2.75 -7.93 0.75
C THR A 83 -3.48 -7.76 -0.58
N PRO A 84 -4.05 -8.82 -1.17
CA PRO A 84 -4.98 -8.66 -2.27
C PRO A 84 -6.22 -7.90 -1.79
N TYR A 85 -6.71 -7.00 -2.63
CA TYR A 85 -7.91 -6.20 -2.37
C TYR A 85 -8.74 -5.99 -3.62
N ALA A 86 -10.01 -5.65 -3.40
CA ALA A 86 -10.93 -5.19 -4.43
C ALA A 86 -11.68 -3.97 -3.91
N GLY A 87 -12.16 -3.13 -4.81
CA GLY A 87 -12.84 -1.90 -4.43
C GLY A 87 -13.70 -1.28 -5.50
N ILE A 88 -14.28 -0.16 -5.13
CA ILE A 88 -15.11 0.69 -6.00
C ILE A 88 -14.52 2.08 -6.07
N VAL A 89 -14.66 2.72 -7.22
CA VAL A 89 -14.24 4.10 -7.50
C VAL A 89 -15.48 4.90 -7.89
N LEU A 90 -15.66 6.05 -7.28
CA LEU A 90 -16.83 6.91 -7.46
C LEU A 90 -16.39 8.36 -7.69
N GLY A 91 -17.00 9.04 -8.62
CA GLY A 91 -16.74 10.45 -8.93
C GLY A 91 -16.57 10.71 -10.42
N ARG A 92 -15.48 11.37 -10.78
CA ARG A 92 -15.16 11.63 -12.19
C ARG A 92 -14.91 10.34 -12.98
N LEU A 93 -14.30 9.36 -12.34
CA LEU A 93 -14.22 7.98 -12.78
C LEU A 93 -15.18 7.15 -11.93
N ASN A 94 -16.10 6.41 -12.57
CA ASN A 94 -16.95 5.41 -11.91
C ASN A 94 -16.50 4.03 -12.36
N GLY A 95 -16.09 3.20 -11.40
CA GLY A 95 -15.46 1.93 -11.74
C GLY A 95 -15.21 1.00 -10.56
N GLY A 96 -14.38 0.02 -10.82
CA GLY A 96 -13.88 -0.91 -9.81
C GLY A 96 -12.38 -1.04 -9.86
N THR A 97 -11.81 -1.56 -8.77
CA THR A 97 -10.38 -1.81 -8.62
C THR A 97 -10.13 -3.25 -8.19
N LEU A 98 -9.04 -3.80 -8.69
CA LEU A 98 -8.45 -5.04 -8.19
C LEU A 98 -6.96 -4.78 -7.99
N GLY A 99 -6.44 -5.09 -6.81
CA GLY A 99 -5.05 -4.78 -6.53
C GLY A 99 -4.43 -5.68 -5.47
N THR A 100 -3.16 -5.41 -5.20
CA THR A 100 -2.39 -6.07 -4.15
C THR A 100 -1.33 -5.14 -3.60
N ASN A 101 -1.18 -5.13 -2.28
CA ASN A 101 -0.05 -4.52 -1.59
C ASN A 101 0.91 -5.63 -1.16
N ILE A 102 2.19 -5.46 -1.43
CA ILE A 102 3.26 -6.36 -1.04
C ILE A 102 4.26 -5.57 -0.20
N ASN A 103 4.59 -6.07 0.99
CA ASN A 103 5.65 -5.50 1.81
C ASN A 103 6.62 -6.62 2.21
N MET A 104 7.91 -6.34 2.16
CA MET A 104 8.97 -7.25 2.55
C MET A 104 10.03 -6.48 3.34
N GLU A 105 10.50 -7.08 4.43
CA GLU A 105 11.55 -6.49 5.25
C GLU A 105 12.58 -7.56 5.64
N TYR A 106 13.84 -7.24 5.45
CA TYR A 106 14.95 -8.06 5.90
C TYR A 106 16.06 -7.17 6.46
N LYS A 107 16.24 -7.23 7.79
CA LYS A 107 17.15 -6.32 8.52
C LYS A 107 16.79 -4.86 8.24
N SER A 108 17.70 -4.13 7.59
CA SER A 108 17.52 -2.72 7.21
C SER A 108 17.00 -2.52 5.79
N LEU A 109 16.88 -3.59 5.01
CA LEU A 109 16.30 -3.52 3.66
C LEU A 109 14.79 -3.67 3.75
N PHE A 110 14.07 -2.84 3.00
CA PHE A 110 12.64 -2.99 2.81
C PHE A 110 12.27 -2.85 1.33
N PHE A 111 11.24 -3.55 0.96
CA PHE A 111 10.59 -3.45 -0.33
C PHE A 111 9.10 -3.30 -0.12
N SER A 112 8.48 -2.35 -0.81
CA SER A 112 7.03 -2.23 -0.90
C SER A 112 6.59 -2.13 -2.35
N SER A 113 5.43 -2.68 -2.65
CA SER A 113 4.83 -2.55 -3.98
C SER A 113 3.33 -2.54 -3.86
N GLU A 114 2.70 -1.52 -4.43
CA GLU A 114 1.28 -1.42 -4.64
C GLU A 114 0.99 -1.58 -6.13
N SER A 115 0.18 -2.58 -6.49
CA SER A 115 -0.23 -2.84 -7.87
C SER A 115 -1.75 -2.85 -7.95
N GLN A 116 -2.30 -2.13 -8.91
CA GLN A 116 -3.75 -1.99 -9.07
C GLN A 116 -4.14 -1.96 -10.53
N TYR A 117 -5.20 -2.66 -10.86
CA TYR A 117 -5.94 -2.49 -12.11
C TYR A 117 -7.27 -1.81 -11.83
N THR A 118 -7.50 -0.67 -12.46
CA THR A 118 -8.75 0.10 -12.39
C THR A 118 -9.50 -0.06 -13.68
N PHE A 119 -10.79 -0.39 -13.59
CA PHE A 119 -11.67 -0.51 -14.76
C PHE A 119 -12.89 0.40 -14.60
N SER A 120 -13.17 1.16 -15.65
CA SER A 120 -14.34 2.05 -15.75
C SER A 120 -15.58 1.23 -16.09
N PHE A 121 -16.71 1.57 -15.47
CA PHE A 121 -18.03 1.04 -15.85
C PHE A 121 -18.62 1.72 -17.09
N GLU A 122 -18.06 2.86 -17.48
CA GLU A 122 -18.58 3.69 -18.58
C GLU A 122 -17.77 3.50 -19.87
N LYS A 123 -16.44 3.58 -19.77
CA LYS A 123 -15.56 3.56 -20.94
C LYS A 123 -14.33 2.71 -20.71
N ARG A 124 -14.16 1.68 -21.52
CA ARG A 124 -13.00 0.80 -21.48
C ARG A 124 -11.66 1.54 -21.69
N THR A 125 -11.67 2.64 -22.42
CA THR A 125 -10.48 3.48 -22.66
C THR A 125 -9.98 4.21 -21.41
N GLU A 126 -10.77 4.24 -20.34
CA GLU A 126 -10.38 4.79 -19.04
C GLU A 126 -9.76 3.74 -18.11
N ASN A 127 -9.68 2.47 -18.54
CA ASN A 127 -9.03 1.43 -17.76
C ASN A 127 -7.52 1.66 -17.74
N PHE A 128 -6.89 1.37 -16.60
CA PHE A 128 -5.44 1.44 -16.48
C PHE A 128 -4.93 0.47 -15.44
N PHE A 129 -3.65 0.12 -15.58
CA PHE A 129 -2.85 -0.51 -14.54
C PHE A 129 -1.91 0.52 -13.94
N PHE A 130 -1.82 0.51 -12.62
CA PHE A 130 -0.90 1.34 -11.85
C PHE A 130 -0.03 0.46 -10.98
N ASN A 131 1.24 0.82 -10.87
CA ASN A 131 2.16 0.22 -9.89
C ASN A 131 3.02 1.33 -9.29
N TRP A 132 3.17 1.26 -7.97
CA TRP A 132 4.14 2.02 -7.21
C TRP A 132 5.01 1.04 -6.45
N SER A 133 6.32 1.08 -6.66
CA SER A 133 7.26 0.17 -6.00
C SER A 133 8.42 0.94 -5.39
N GLU A 134 8.89 0.48 -4.25
CA GLU A 134 9.98 1.06 -3.49
C GLU A 134 10.95 -0.03 -3.04
N LEU A 135 12.23 0.27 -3.12
CA LEU A 135 13.31 -0.53 -2.53
C LEU A 135 14.20 0.39 -1.73
N GLY A 136 14.17 0.26 -0.42
CA GLY A 136 14.87 1.17 0.49
C GLY A 136 15.77 0.49 1.49
N TYR A 137 16.65 1.30 2.06
CA TYR A 137 17.56 0.91 3.15
C TYR A 137 17.41 1.91 4.30
N GLN A 138 17.16 1.38 5.50
CA GLN A 138 17.09 2.14 6.74
C GLN A 138 18.52 2.32 7.28
N PHE A 139 19.09 3.50 7.17
CA PHE A 139 20.46 3.79 7.62
C PHE A 139 20.54 3.94 9.13
N THR A 140 19.55 4.58 9.71
CA THR A 140 19.40 4.77 11.17
C THR A 140 17.93 4.58 11.55
N GLY A 141 17.62 4.60 12.83
CA GLY A 141 16.22 4.60 13.28
C GLY A 141 15.37 5.77 12.78
N LEU A 142 15.99 6.80 12.18
CA LEU A 142 15.32 8.02 11.73
C LEU A 142 15.35 8.21 10.21
N VAL A 143 16.39 7.74 9.52
CA VAL A 143 16.66 8.09 8.11
C VAL A 143 16.69 6.86 7.24
N TYR A 144 15.98 6.91 6.11
CA TYR A 144 16.07 5.93 5.04
C TYR A 144 16.21 6.60 3.68
N ALA A 145 16.72 5.85 2.72
CA ALA A 145 16.73 6.25 1.31
C ALA A 145 16.67 5.01 0.41
N GLY A 146 16.36 5.21 -0.86
CA GLY A 146 16.23 4.12 -1.79
C GLY A 146 15.81 4.54 -3.19
N LEU A 147 15.33 3.56 -3.93
CA LEU A 147 14.80 3.70 -5.26
C LEU A 147 13.28 3.61 -5.22
N ALA A 148 12.63 4.34 -6.10
CA ALA A 148 11.19 4.28 -6.33
C ALA A 148 10.91 4.09 -7.83
N LEU A 149 9.80 3.46 -8.14
CA LEU A 149 9.31 3.30 -9.49
C LEU A 149 7.82 3.52 -9.50
N GLN A 150 7.35 4.41 -10.34
CA GLN A 150 5.94 4.55 -10.69
C GLN A 150 5.74 4.08 -12.12
N LEU A 151 4.75 3.24 -12.34
CA LEU A 151 4.32 2.77 -13.64
C LEU A 151 2.83 3.00 -13.79
N THR A 152 2.46 3.72 -14.85
CA THR A 152 1.06 3.81 -15.28
C THR A 152 0.94 3.25 -16.69
N HIS A 153 0.05 2.28 -16.86
CA HIS A 153 -0.24 1.66 -18.15
C HIS A 153 -1.73 1.87 -18.49
N PRO A 154 -2.08 2.97 -19.18
CA PRO A 154 -3.43 3.20 -19.66
C PRO A 154 -3.81 2.21 -20.76
N TYR A 155 -5.09 1.94 -20.92
CA TYR A 155 -5.60 1.07 -21.98
C TYR A 155 -5.27 1.63 -23.38
N GLU A 156 -4.62 0.80 -24.22
CA GLU A 156 -4.21 1.15 -25.60
C GLU A 156 -3.25 2.35 -25.73
N ILE A 157 -2.64 2.82 -24.65
CA ILE A 157 -1.66 3.92 -24.65
C ILE A 157 -0.29 3.39 -24.20
N GLN A 158 0.75 4.06 -24.62
CA GLN A 158 2.13 3.72 -24.22
C GLN A 158 2.31 3.81 -22.70
N ASN A 159 3.05 2.85 -22.13
CA ASN A 159 3.40 2.82 -20.72
C ASN A 159 4.14 4.10 -20.31
N ASN A 160 3.75 4.67 -19.19
CA ASN A 160 4.51 5.72 -18.54
C ASN A 160 5.34 5.11 -17.40
N TRP A 161 6.66 5.07 -17.58
CA TRP A 161 7.62 4.61 -16.60
C TRP A 161 8.30 5.82 -15.97
N GLU A 162 8.22 5.94 -14.67
CA GLU A 162 8.80 7.02 -13.88
C GLU A 162 9.74 6.44 -12.81
N PRO A 163 11.00 6.12 -13.19
CA PRO A 163 12.01 5.74 -12.21
C PRO A 163 12.38 6.94 -11.34
N GLY A 164 12.65 6.68 -10.08
CA GLY A 164 12.92 7.72 -9.12
C GLY A 164 13.84 7.28 -7.99
N VAL A 165 14.17 8.24 -7.17
CA VAL A 165 14.86 8.07 -5.90
C VAL A 165 13.97 8.56 -4.78
N MET A 166 14.14 7.98 -3.60
CA MET A 166 13.43 8.41 -2.41
C MET A 166 14.36 8.58 -1.23
N MET A 167 13.95 9.45 -0.33
CA MET A 167 14.51 9.57 1.01
C MET A 167 13.41 9.93 1.99
N GLY A 168 13.59 9.62 3.26
CA GLY A 168 12.59 9.99 4.25
C GLY A 168 13.11 9.97 5.66
N LEU A 169 12.33 10.60 6.52
CA LEU A 169 12.52 10.67 7.95
C LEU A 169 11.37 9.97 8.67
N THR A 170 11.70 9.08 9.60
CA THR A 170 10.72 8.45 10.48
C THR A 170 10.95 8.90 11.90
N TYR A 171 9.94 9.46 12.55
CA TYR A 171 10.00 9.85 13.95
C TYR A 171 8.73 9.42 14.68
N LYS A 172 8.88 8.48 15.59
CA LYS A 172 7.75 7.84 16.29
C LYS A 172 6.76 7.23 15.29
N ASN A 173 5.55 7.78 15.24
CA ASN A 173 4.45 7.36 14.38
C ASN A 173 4.37 8.14 13.06
N TRP A 174 5.30 9.05 12.83
CA TRP A 174 5.32 9.90 11.65
C TRP A 174 6.41 9.49 10.69
N THR A 175 6.10 9.51 9.40
CA THR A 175 7.05 9.32 8.32
C THR A 175 6.87 10.42 7.29
N PHE A 176 7.97 10.99 6.84
CA PHE A 176 8.02 12.10 5.88
C PHE A 176 8.83 11.66 4.65
N PRO A 177 8.23 10.92 3.70
CA PRO A 177 8.88 10.52 2.47
C PRO A 177 8.95 11.67 1.46
N VAL A 178 10.05 11.70 0.72
CA VAL A 178 10.26 12.60 -0.42
C VAL A 178 10.73 11.76 -1.59
N TYR A 179 10.06 11.92 -2.73
CA TYR A 179 10.39 11.22 -3.97
C TYR A 179 10.74 12.22 -5.06
N ALA A 180 11.70 11.86 -5.90
CA ALA A 180 12.03 12.56 -7.11
C ALA A 180 11.98 11.57 -8.27
N PHE A 181 10.93 11.64 -9.08
CA PHE A 181 10.75 10.81 -10.27
C PHE A 181 11.33 11.51 -11.49
N ASN A 182 11.93 10.74 -12.40
CA ASN A 182 12.61 11.23 -13.60
C ASN A 182 13.59 12.40 -13.31
N PRO A 183 14.46 12.32 -12.28
CA PRO A 183 15.22 13.47 -11.79
C PRO A 183 16.16 14.08 -12.85
N ALA A 184 16.59 13.29 -13.82
CA ALA A 184 17.44 13.72 -14.94
C ALA A 184 16.66 14.07 -16.22
N GLY A 185 15.34 13.85 -16.23
CA GLY A 185 14.48 14.08 -17.40
C GLY A 185 13.82 15.46 -17.43
N ASN A 186 13.12 15.74 -18.53
CA ASN A 186 12.31 16.95 -18.65
C ASN A 186 10.96 16.83 -17.92
N ASN A 187 10.47 15.60 -17.68
CA ASN A 187 9.20 15.30 -16.99
C ASN A 187 9.47 14.98 -15.51
N ARG A 188 10.15 15.91 -14.83
CA ARG A 188 10.45 15.75 -13.39
C ARG A 188 9.19 15.90 -12.54
N ASN A 189 8.95 14.95 -11.66
CA ASN A 189 7.89 14.99 -10.66
C ASN A 189 8.48 14.82 -9.26
N PHE A 190 7.96 15.58 -8.31
CA PHE A 190 8.28 15.44 -6.90
C PHE A 190 7.03 15.05 -6.13
N VAL A 191 7.19 14.15 -5.17
CA VAL A 191 6.13 13.77 -4.26
C VAL A 191 6.63 13.95 -2.84
N LEU A 192 5.87 14.69 -2.04
CA LEU A 192 6.12 14.89 -0.62
C LEU A 192 5.03 14.18 0.16
N GLY A 193 5.40 13.31 1.09
CA GLY A 193 4.45 12.58 1.93
C GLY A 193 4.49 13.04 3.38
N ILE A 194 3.36 12.95 4.03
CA ILE A 194 3.20 13.04 5.49
C ILE A 194 2.33 11.86 5.89
N ASN A 195 2.92 10.88 6.56
CA ASN A 195 2.25 9.65 6.94
C ASN A 195 2.23 9.53 8.45
N TRP A 196 1.08 9.19 9.00
CA TRP A 196 0.90 8.92 10.41
C TRP A 196 0.27 7.57 10.63
N GLU A 197 0.90 6.72 11.44
CA GLU A 197 0.47 5.36 11.74
C GLU A 197 0.19 5.19 13.22
N TRP A 198 -0.79 4.37 13.55
CA TRP A 198 -1.07 3.96 14.92
C TRP A 198 -1.20 2.45 15.05
N LYS A 199 -0.79 1.95 16.21
CA LYS A 199 -0.95 0.53 16.58
C LYS A 199 -1.81 0.47 17.84
N TYR A 200 -2.85 -0.33 17.81
CA TYR A 200 -3.63 -0.59 19.01
C TYR A 200 -2.85 -1.57 19.90
N ALA A 201 -2.32 -1.08 21.03
CA ALA A 201 -1.76 -1.94 22.05
C ALA A 201 -2.87 -2.86 22.58
N LYS A 202 -2.55 -4.15 22.75
CA LYS A 202 -3.39 -5.06 23.50
C LYS A 202 -3.42 -4.56 24.95
N SER A 203 -4.58 -4.14 25.47
CA SER A 203 -4.74 -3.95 26.91
C SER A 203 -4.45 -5.31 27.54
N GLU A 204 -3.30 -5.48 28.14
CA GLU A 204 -3.08 -6.54 29.11
C GLU A 204 -4.02 -6.23 30.27
N LYS A 205 -5.15 -6.94 30.34
CA LYS A 205 -5.88 -7.06 31.59
C LYS A 205 -4.90 -7.72 32.56
N SER A 206 -4.37 -6.94 33.48
CA SER A 206 -3.68 -7.44 34.67
C SER A 206 -4.61 -8.45 35.33
N ASN A 207 -4.20 -9.72 35.33
CA ASN A 207 -4.81 -10.78 36.14
C ASN A 207 -4.32 -10.69 37.61
N ASP A 208 -4.15 -9.50 38.14
CA ASP A 208 -3.67 -9.28 39.52
C ASP A 208 -4.80 -9.22 40.56
N ASP A 209 -6.05 -9.55 40.20
CA ASP A 209 -7.14 -9.57 41.18
C ASP A 209 -7.65 -10.98 41.49
N LEU A 210 -6.76 -11.93 41.84
CA LEU A 210 -7.20 -13.20 42.42
C LEU A 210 -6.18 -13.85 43.37
N HIS A 211 -5.67 -13.08 44.33
CA HIS A 211 -5.12 -13.68 45.55
C HIS A 211 -5.39 -12.73 46.76
N LEU A 212 -6.62 -12.65 47.15
CA LEU A 212 -6.95 -12.34 48.53
C LEU A 212 -8.04 -13.32 48.95
N ASN A 213 -7.66 -14.08 49.94
CA ASN A 213 -8.45 -14.68 51.01
C ASN A 213 -8.27 -16.18 51.21
N TYR A 214 -7.77 -16.37 52.39
CA TYR A 214 -7.75 -17.43 53.43
C TYR A 214 -6.42 -18.16 53.58
#